data_556216ca7cbf0c36b00a2470df2098c1
#
_entry.id   556216ca7cbf0c36b00a2470df2098c1
#
_cell.length_a   1.000
_cell.length_b   1.000
_cell.length_c   1.000
_cell.angle_alpha   90.00
_cell.angle_beta   90.00
_cell.angle_gamma   90.00
#
_symmetry.space_group_name_H-M   'P 1'
#
loop_
_entity.id
_entity.type
_entity.pdbx_description
1 polymer ?
#
loop_
_entity_poly.entity_id
_entity_poly.type
_entity_poly.pdbx_seq_one_letter_code
_entity_poly.pdbx_strand_id
1 'polypeptide(L)'
;MTGPAFRAFAAASLAVLLAGCAHRGAAAPDTPATRWTPPARAIAPAPTPVPPPPELAPEKLRGRTVSLTEAVDVALRNSPVTRQSWLLARSAAAGLGSRRSALFPSVELDAQAGRQKQTSSGGNLSTLLTTYGPTASLSFLVLDLGGRSADIAEAEQSLYTADFTHNATMNDLILLVAQSYYTYQGARALLVAEEASLKQAEENYAAATERHRAGVATIADVLQARTSLSQQRLAYETVKGQIETVRGQLTTALGVPIDLPVDAAPLPEDQNVDEVVRSVDVLMADAGRLRPDLAAARSRALAAKSHVRSVRSGGLPTLSLGAFINRTWFEGSDALSAYGDNYSLSLFFRWPVFTGFKTAYDTRQAETFAEAAGAQAETAAQQVIYQVWSSYYNLQTSVQQVRASRDLLESSKESAEVARGRYKEGVGSILDLLTAESALATALAQDVKSRAGFLLAVAQLAHDTGTVDLGPDAPEKKGTP
;
A
#
# COMPACT_ATOMS: atom_id res chain seq x y z
N MET A 1 17.05 -14.15 -59.40
CA MET A 1 15.74 -13.67 -59.88
C MET A 1 14.81 -13.55 -58.65
N THR A 2 14.80 -12.38 -58.07
CA THR A 2 13.92 -12.11 -56.92
C THR A 2 12.62 -11.52 -57.44
N GLY A 3 11.61 -12.35 -57.61
CA GLY A 3 10.33 -11.95 -58.14
C GLY A 3 9.60 -10.95 -57.21
N PRO A 4 8.77 -10.05 -57.75
CA PRO A 4 8.05 -9.03 -56.98
C PRO A 4 7.10 -9.62 -55.92
N ALA A 5 6.69 -10.86 -56.07
CA ALA A 5 5.86 -11.58 -55.11
C ALA A 5 6.53 -11.81 -53.71
N PHE A 6 7.85 -11.99 -53.67
CA PHE A 6 8.58 -12.19 -52.43
C PHE A 6 8.73 -10.88 -51.63
N ARG A 7 8.86 -9.74 -52.33
CA ARG A 7 8.89 -8.40 -51.68
C ARG A 7 7.53 -8.00 -51.10
N ALA A 8 6.44 -8.37 -51.78
CA ALA A 8 5.09 -8.10 -51.28
C ALA A 8 4.72 -8.96 -50.08
N PHE A 9 5.18 -10.22 -50.02
CA PHE A 9 4.94 -11.11 -48.88
C PHE A 9 5.72 -10.66 -47.62
N ALA A 10 6.96 -10.21 -47.80
CA ALA A 10 7.79 -9.71 -46.70
C ALA A 10 7.23 -8.38 -46.14
N ALA A 11 6.73 -7.49 -47.00
CA ALA A 11 6.13 -6.22 -46.55
C ALA A 11 4.76 -6.41 -45.87
N ALA A 12 3.94 -7.34 -46.37
CA ALA A 12 2.65 -7.67 -45.74
C ALA A 12 2.81 -8.35 -44.38
N SER A 13 3.82 -9.23 -44.22
CA SER A 13 4.14 -9.89 -42.91
C SER A 13 4.65 -8.89 -41.89
N LEU A 14 5.43 -7.90 -42.29
CA LEU A 14 5.94 -6.85 -41.40
C LEU A 14 4.81 -5.89 -40.95
N ALA A 15 3.84 -5.58 -41.82
CA ALA A 15 2.71 -4.73 -41.47
C ALA A 15 1.72 -5.41 -40.50
N VAL A 16 1.55 -6.73 -40.59
CA VAL A 16 0.70 -7.50 -39.66
C VAL A 16 1.37 -7.62 -38.27
N LEU A 17 2.70 -7.67 -38.19
CA LEU A 17 3.46 -7.70 -36.95
C LEU A 17 3.44 -6.36 -36.21
N LEU A 18 3.29 -5.24 -36.91
CA LEU A 18 3.22 -3.91 -36.29
C LEU A 18 1.80 -3.50 -35.87
N ALA A 19 0.75 -4.13 -36.36
CA ALA A 19 -0.64 -3.86 -35.99
C ALA A 19 -1.14 -4.63 -34.77
N GLY A 20 -0.33 -5.53 -34.18
CA GLY A 20 -0.68 -6.40 -33.06
C GLY A 20 -0.48 -5.77 -31.71
N CYS A 21 -1.05 -4.57 -31.46
CA CYS A 21 -0.69 -3.92 -30.25
C CYS A 21 -1.63 -3.22 -29.45
N ALA A 22 -2.35 -3.52 -28.71
CA ALA A 22 -3.04 -2.94 -27.57
C ALA A 22 -4.02 -3.96 -26.99
N HIS A 23 -3.52 -5.10 -26.55
CA HIS A 23 -4.29 -5.90 -25.61
C HIS A 23 -4.28 -5.16 -24.26
N ARG A 24 -5.29 -4.32 -24.05
CA ARG A 24 -5.67 -3.79 -22.74
C ARG A 24 -6.31 -4.92 -21.93
N GLY A 25 -5.52 -5.91 -21.53
CA GLY A 25 -5.97 -6.92 -20.57
C GLY A 25 -5.20 -6.74 -19.29
N ALA A 26 -5.86 -6.77 -18.14
CA ALA A 26 -5.32 -6.70 -16.79
C ALA A 26 -4.18 -5.66 -16.66
N ALA A 27 -4.54 -4.40 -16.50
CA ALA A 27 -3.61 -3.30 -16.32
C ALA A 27 -3.56 -2.92 -14.85
N ALA A 28 -2.37 -2.49 -14.39
CA ALA A 28 -2.23 -1.83 -13.09
C ALA A 28 -3.01 -0.49 -13.09
N PRO A 29 -3.35 0.06 -11.91
CA PRO A 29 -4.00 1.36 -11.79
C PRO A 29 -3.26 2.46 -12.57
N ASP A 30 -4.00 3.43 -13.12
CA ASP A 30 -3.42 4.52 -13.91
C ASP A 30 -2.59 5.49 -13.06
N THR A 31 -2.92 5.64 -11.77
CA THR A 31 -2.23 6.52 -10.84
C THR A 31 -1.97 5.87 -9.48
N PRO A 32 -1.00 6.36 -8.67
CA PRO A 32 -0.72 5.84 -7.33
C PRO A 32 -1.88 6.02 -6.33
N ALA A 33 -2.80 6.94 -6.61
CA ALA A 33 -3.95 7.26 -5.77
C ALA A 33 -5.23 6.52 -6.19
N THR A 34 -5.17 5.69 -7.26
CA THR A 34 -6.34 4.99 -7.80
C THR A 34 -6.37 3.55 -7.29
N ARG A 35 -7.48 3.13 -6.71
CA ARG A 35 -7.69 1.71 -6.34
C ARG A 35 -7.91 0.88 -7.58
N TRP A 36 -7.21 -0.26 -7.62
CA TRP A 36 -7.46 -1.26 -8.63
C TRP A 36 -8.69 -2.10 -8.26
N THR A 37 -9.55 -2.36 -9.24
CA THR A 37 -10.66 -3.30 -9.11
C THR A 37 -10.47 -4.44 -10.09
N PRO A 38 -10.71 -5.71 -9.69
CA PRO A 38 -10.60 -6.83 -10.61
C PRO A 38 -11.58 -6.63 -11.77
N PRO A 39 -11.15 -6.92 -13.03
CA PRO A 39 -12.03 -6.79 -14.17
C PRO A 39 -13.27 -7.66 -13.97
N ALA A 40 -14.43 -7.04 -13.98
CA ALA A 40 -15.69 -7.78 -14.06
C ALA A 40 -15.63 -8.62 -15.33
N ARG A 41 -16.06 -9.87 -15.26
CA ARG A 41 -16.06 -10.85 -16.38
C ARG A 41 -16.99 -10.44 -17.55
N ALA A 42 -17.19 -9.17 -17.78
CA ALA A 42 -18.06 -8.63 -18.81
C ALA A 42 -17.41 -7.43 -19.49
N ILE A 43 -17.44 -7.49 -20.79
CA ILE A 43 -17.17 -6.52 -21.80
C ILE A 43 -17.82 -5.16 -21.45
N ALA A 44 -17.07 -4.29 -20.77
CA ALA A 44 -17.41 -2.89 -20.66
C ALA A 44 -16.40 -2.06 -21.46
N PRO A 45 -16.83 -1.03 -22.19
CA PRO A 45 -15.90 -0.15 -22.90
C PRO A 45 -14.96 0.52 -21.90
N ALA A 46 -13.67 0.58 -22.27
CA ALA A 46 -12.65 1.17 -21.41
C ALA A 46 -13.03 2.61 -21.04
N PRO A 47 -12.99 2.99 -19.76
CA PRO A 47 -13.18 4.37 -19.37
C PRO A 47 -12.09 5.23 -19.99
N THR A 48 -12.48 6.41 -20.47
CA THR A 48 -11.57 7.44 -20.98
C THR A 48 -10.54 7.76 -19.88
N PRO A 49 -9.23 7.85 -20.18
CA PRO A 49 -8.24 8.20 -19.18
C PRO A 49 -8.60 9.56 -18.56
N VAL A 50 -8.93 9.55 -17.27
CA VAL A 50 -9.08 10.79 -16.52
C VAL A 50 -7.66 11.35 -16.33
N PRO A 51 -7.39 12.60 -16.73
CA PRO A 51 -6.09 13.20 -16.47
C PRO A 51 -5.84 13.20 -14.97
N PRO A 52 -4.59 12.93 -14.52
CA PRO A 52 -4.28 12.95 -13.11
C PRO A 52 -4.67 14.33 -12.54
N PRO A 53 -5.37 14.36 -11.38
CA PRO A 53 -5.72 15.63 -10.78
C PRO A 53 -4.45 16.42 -10.46
N PRO A 54 -4.48 17.76 -10.58
CA PRO A 54 -3.30 18.59 -10.34
C PRO A 54 -2.73 18.32 -8.95
N GLU A 55 -1.42 18.10 -8.86
CA GLU A 55 -0.72 17.96 -7.59
C GLU A 55 -1.10 19.16 -6.70
N LEU A 56 -1.63 18.88 -5.52
CA LEU A 56 -1.84 19.89 -4.52
C LEU A 56 -0.45 20.29 -4.01
N ALA A 57 0.05 21.43 -4.55
CA ALA A 57 1.34 21.95 -4.13
C ALA A 57 1.35 22.08 -2.60
N PRO A 58 2.35 21.56 -1.88
CA PRO A 58 2.43 21.62 -0.42
C PRO A 58 2.26 23.03 0.14
N GLU A 59 2.67 24.03 -0.63
CA GLU A 59 2.54 25.46 -0.27
C GLU A 59 1.09 25.93 -0.05
N LYS A 60 0.09 25.28 -0.69
CA LYS A 60 -1.32 25.61 -0.52
C LYS A 60 -1.89 25.18 0.84
N LEU A 61 -1.17 24.34 1.57
CA LEU A 61 -1.53 23.86 2.90
C LEU A 61 -0.99 24.73 4.02
N ARG A 62 -0.10 25.67 3.71
CA ARG A 62 0.60 26.51 4.70
C ARG A 62 -0.39 27.34 5.51
N GLY A 63 -0.45 27.10 6.83
CA GLY A 63 -1.29 27.84 7.77
C GLY A 63 -2.80 27.63 7.59
N ARG A 64 -3.20 26.63 6.81
CA ARG A 64 -4.59 26.27 6.60
C ARG A 64 -5.01 25.11 7.50
N THR A 65 -6.21 25.20 8.04
CA THR A 65 -6.87 24.09 8.73
C THR A 65 -7.37 23.08 7.71
N VAL A 66 -6.92 21.84 7.84
CA VAL A 66 -7.20 20.74 6.91
C VAL A 66 -8.21 19.79 7.57
N SER A 67 -9.22 19.34 6.83
CA SER A 67 -10.10 18.25 7.25
C SER A 67 -9.42 16.89 7.10
N LEU A 68 -9.97 15.84 7.74
CA LEU A 68 -9.44 14.48 7.57
C LEU A 68 -9.48 14.03 6.10
N THR A 69 -10.57 14.31 5.39
CA THR A 69 -10.74 13.95 3.97
C THR A 69 -9.68 14.64 3.09
N GLU A 70 -9.44 15.94 3.31
CA GLU A 70 -8.38 16.67 2.61
C GLU A 70 -6.99 16.12 2.96
N ALA A 71 -6.75 15.76 4.23
CA ALA A 71 -5.49 15.17 4.68
C ALA A 71 -5.22 13.83 3.97
N VAL A 72 -6.24 12.98 3.87
CA VAL A 72 -6.15 11.71 3.14
C VAL A 72 -5.87 11.93 1.65
N ASP A 73 -6.56 12.88 0.99
CA ASP A 73 -6.33 13.19 -0.42
C ASP A 73 -4.90 13.67 -0.67
N VAL A 74 -4.39 14.57 0.19
CA VAL A 74 -2.99 15.03 0.13
C VAL A 74 -2.02 13.87 0.30
N ALA A 75 -2.24 13.00 1.28
CA ALA A 75 -1.35 11.86 1.54
C ALA A 75 -1.32 10.88 0.37
N LEU A 76 -2.47 10.53 -0.20
CA LEU A 76 -2.56 9.61 -1.33
C LEU A 76 -1.81 10.13 -2.57
N ARG A 77 -1.76 11.45 -2.76
CA ARG A 77 -1.06 12.09 -3.90
C ARG A 77 0.44 12.24 -3.68
N ASN A 78 0.86 12.49 -2.43
CA ASN A 78 2.25 12.84 -2.13
C ASN A 78 3.07 11.68 -1.54
N SER A 79 2.42 10.62 -1.04
CA SER A 79 3.12 9.53 -0.36
C SER A 79 4.05 8.74 -1.30
N PRO A 80 5.35 8.62 -0.96
CA PRO A 80 6.27 7.79 -1.71
C PRO A 80 5.92 6.30 -1.58
N VAL A 81 5.22 5.87 -0.51
CA VAL A 81 4.86 4.47 -0.25
C VAL A 81 3.78 4.00 -1.24
N THR A 82 2.73 4.79 -1.46
CA THR A 82 1.71 4.48 -2.47
C THR A 82 2.29 4.53 -3.88
N ARG A 83 3.17 5.49 -4.16
CA ARG A 83 3.88 5.57 -5.43
C ARG A 83 4.76 4.33 -5.67
N GLN A 84 5.45 3.83 -4.66
CA GLN A 84 6.26 2.62 -4.75
C GLN A 84 5.40 1.40 -5.07
N SER A 85 4.31 1.16 -4.30
CA SER A 85 3.42 0.02 -4.52
C SER A 85 2.74 0.06 -5.90
N TRP A 86 2.34 1.24 -6.37
CA TRP A 86 1.83 1.44 -7.73
C TRP A 86 2.85 1.09 -8.81
N LEU A 87 4.11 1.53 -8.66
CA LEU A 87 5.18 1.20 -9.61
C LEU A 87 5.48 -0.30 -9.63
N LEU A 88 5.39 -1.00 -8.48
CA LEU A 88 5.51 -2.45 -8.42
C LEU A 88 4.34 -3.15 -9.16
N ALA A 89 3.11 -2.66 -9.02
CA ALA A 89 1.97 -3.16 -9.78
C ALA A 89 2.15 -2.96 -11.30
N ARG A 90 2.64 -1.80 -11.72
CA ARG A 90 3.00 -1.55 -13.13
C ARG A 90 4.13 -2.46 -13.63
N SER A 91 5.11 -2.74 -12.79
CA SER A 91 6.19 -3.69 -13.11
C SER A 91 5.62 -5.10 -13.31
N ALA A 92 4.71 -5.55 -12.43
CA ALA A 92 4.04 -6.83 -12.59
C ALA A 92 3.18 -6.90 -13.86
N ALA A 93 2.50 -5.81 -14.23
CA ALA A 93 1.75 -5.72 -15.49
C ALA A 93 2.67 -5.84 -16.72
N ALA A 94 3.83 -5.20 -16.68
CA ALA A 94 4.85 -5.37 -17.73
C ALA A 94 5.38 -6.80 -17.78
N GLY A 95 5.57 -7.44 -16.61
CA GLY A 95 5.95 -8.84 -16.47
C GLY A 95 4.93 -9.79 -17.13
N LEU A 96 3.64 -9.56 -16.91
CA LEU A 96 2.58 -10.29 -17.61
C LEU A 96 2.65 -10.11 -19.13
N GLY A 97 2.87 -8.87 -19.61
CA GLY A 97 3.10 -8.59 -21.02
C GLY A 97 4.28 -9.37 -21.59
N SER A 98 5.38 -9.45 -20.83
CA SER A 98 6.56 -10.24 -21.20
C SER A 98 6.25 -11.75 -21.28
N ARG A 99 5.45 -12.32 -20.36
CA ARG A 99 5.05 -13.74 -20.44
C ARG A 99 4.13 -14.00 -21.64
N ARG A 100 3.25 -13.06 -21.97
CA ARG A 100 2.38 -13.15 -23.16
C ARG A 100 3.14 -13.11 -24.48
N SER A 101 4.36 -12.55 -24.50
CA SER A 101 5.21 -12.54 -25.70
C SER A 101 5.55 -13.94 -26.21
N ALA A 102 5.57 -14.95 -25.33
CA ALA A 102 5.78 -16.35 -25.70
C ALA A 102 4.66 -16.93 -26.62
N LEU A 103 3.54 -16.23 -26.78
CA LEU A 103 2.47 -16.59 -27.73
C LEU A 103 2.79 -16.13 -29.17
N PHE A 104 3.84 -15.35 -29.37
CA PHE A 104 4.23 -14.79 -30.66
C PHE A 104 5.59 -15.35 -31.08
N PRO A 105 5.89 -15.38 -32.40
CA PRO A 105 7.21 -15.71 -32.87
C PRO A 105 8.24 -14.65 -32.48
N SER A 106 9.45 -15.06 -32.14
CA SER A 106 10.61 -14.18 -32.03
C SER A 106 11.37 -14.11 -33.35
N VAL A 107 11.81 -12.91 -33.71
CA VAL A 107 12.68 -12.68 -34.85
C VAL A 107 13.95 -12.02 -34.32
N GLU A 108 15.09 -12.58 -34.71
CA GLU A 108 16.40 -12.13 -34.27
C GLU A 108 17.25 -11.84 -35.51
N LEU A 109 18.04 -10.78 -35.48
CA LEU A 109 18.99 -10.40 -36.49
C LEU A 109 20.40 -10.44 -35.88
N ASP A 110 21.21 -11.34 -36.38
CA ASP A 110 22.58 -11.53 -35.92
C ASP A 110 23.56 -11.15 -37.05
N ALA A 111 24.74 -10.69 -36.68
CA ALA A 111 25.87 -10.57 -37.57
C ALA A 111 27.07 -11.22 -36.91
N GLN A 112 27.72 -12.09 -37.64
CA GLN A 112 28.91 -12.76 -37.15
C GLN A 112 30.13 -12.52 -38.05
N ALA A 113 31.29 -12.43 -37.46
CA ALA A 113 32.56 -12.46 -38.16
C ALA A 113 33.50 -13.38 -37.37
N GLY A 114 34.13 -14.31 -38.07
CA GLY A 114 35.02 -15.28 -37.43
C GLY A 114 36.17 -15.68 -38.36
N ARG A 115 37.32 -15.97 -37.77
CA ARG A 115 38.48 -16.55 -38.51
C ARG A 115 38.86 -17.85 -37.82
N GLN A 116 38.79 -18.95 -38.58
CA GLN A 116 39.14 -20.26 -38.05
C GLN A 116 40.15 -20.94 -38.93
N LYS A 117 41.04 -21.69 -38.31
CA LYS A 117 41.95 -22.61 -38.99
C LYS A 117 41.36 -24.01 -38.85
N GLN A 118 41.02 -24.61 -40.00
CA GLN A 118 40.51 -25.97 -40.05
C GLN A 118 41.62 -26.88 -40.61
N THR A 119 41.98 -27.91 -39.86
CA THR A 119 42.96 -28.92 -40.31
C THR A 119 42.20 -30.17 -40.69
N SER A 120 42.48 -30.73 -41.87
CA SER A 120 41.84 -31.97 -42.32
C SER A 120 42.22 -33.14 -41.42
N SER A 121 41.36 -34.16 -41.35
CA SER A 121 41.55 -35.33 -40.48
C SER A 121 42.87 -36.13 -40.74
N GLY A 122 43.57 -35.87 -41.82
CA GLY A 122 44.89 -36.44 -42.10
C GLY A 122 46.06 -35.56 -41.69
N GLY A 123 45.83 -34.37 -41.11
CA GLY A 123 46.90 -33.46 -40.64
C GLY A 123 47.66 -32.71 -41.70
N ASN A 124 47.48 -33.02 -42.99
CA ASN A 124 48.33 -32.54 -44.10
C ASN A 124 47.83 -31.31 -44.83
N LEU A 125 46.56 -30.90 -44.61
CA LEU A 125 46.00 -29.67 -45.14
C LEU A 125 45.38 -28.84 -44.01
N SER A 126 45.82 -27.60 -43.92
CA SER A 126 45.13 -26.63 -43.03
C SER A 126 44.65 -25.44 -43.84
N THR A 127 43.36 -25.18 -43.80
CA THR A 127 42.76 -24.03 -44.46
C THR A 127 42.46 -22.97 -43.44
N LEU A 128 42.85 -21.74 -43.69
CA LEU A 128 42.52 -20.59 -42.90
C LEU A 128 41.32 -19.91 -43.57
N LEU A 129 40.17 -19.92 -42.90
CA LEU A 129 38.91 -19.40 -43.42
C LEU A 129 38.42 -18.26 -42.56
N THR A 130 38.16 -17.12 -43.16
CA THR A 130 37.44 -16.02 -42.54
C THR A 130 36.01 -16.05 -43.07
N THR A 131 35.04 -16.04 -42.15
CA THR A 131 33.63 -16.01 -42.50
C THR A 131 32.97 -14.82 -41.83
N TYR A 132 32.12 -14.12 -42.55
CA TYR A 132 31.34 -13.05 -41.99
C TYR A 132 29.98 -12.93 -42.70
N GLY A 133 28.96 -12.47 -41.97
CA GLY A 133 27.66 -12.29 -42.59
C GLY A 133 26.51 -12.10 -41.60
N PRO A 134 25.40 -11.55 -42.07
CA PRO A 134 24.17 -11.45 -41.32
C PRO A 134 23.33 -12.73 -41.36
N THR A 135 22.62 -12.99 -40.30
CA THR A 135 21.62 -14.05 -40.16
C THR A 135 20.31 -13.43 -39.65
N ALA A 136 19.19 -13.76 -40.26
CA ALA A 136 17.88 -13.50 -39.69
C ALA A 136 17.28 -14.85 -39.29
N SER A 137 16.87 -14.98 -38.06
CA SER A 137 16.26 -16.18 -37.49
C SER A 137 14.86 -15.91 -36.94
N LEU A 138 13.98 -16.90 -37.07
CA LEU A 138 12.64 -16.91 -36.49
C LEU A 138 12.51 -18.17 -35.62
N SER A 139 12.02 -17.97 -34.42
CA SER A 139 11.70 -19.05 -33.50
C SER A 139 10.26 -18.91 -32.99
N PHE A 140 9.51 -19.99 -33.02
CA PHE A 140 8.13 -20.03 -32.54
C PHE A 140 7.82 -21.37 -31.88
N LEU A 141 7.36 -21.33 -30.63
CA LEU A 141 6.86 -22.51 -29.93
C LEU A 141 5.41 -22.77 -30.34
N VAL A 142 5.19 -23.78 -31.17
CA VAL A 142 3.87 -24.12 -31.73
C VAL A 142 2.98 -24.78 -30.68
N LEU A 143 3.54 -25.79 -29.97
CA LEU A 143 2.82 -26.58 -28.99
C LEU A 143 3.71 -26.88 -27.77
N ASP A 144 3.15 -26.72 -26.59
CA ASP A 144 3.81 -26.98 -25.29
C ASP A 144 2.89 -27.62 -24.25
N LEU A 145 1.72 -28.10 -24.69
CA LEU A 145 0.74 -28.81 -23.85
C LEU A 145 0.35 -28.05 -22.57
N GLY A 146 0.34 -26.72 -22.65
CA GLY A 146 -0.19 -25.86 -21.59
C GLY A 146 0.85 -25.14 -20.73
N GLY A 147 2.14 -25.29 -21.01
CA GLY A 147 3.21 -24.59 -20.28
C GLY A 147 3.06 -23.08 -20.33
N ARG A 148 3.03 -22.49 -21.53
CA ARG A 148 2.84 -21.04 -21.72
C ARG A 148 1.56 -20.51 -21.06
N SER A 149 0.46 -21.26 -21.16
CA SER A 149 -0.80 -20.86 -20.53
C SER A 149 -0.72 -20.85 -19.02
N ALA A 150 0.04 -21.79 -18.43
CA ALA A 150 0.29 -21.82 -16.99
C ALA A 150 1.22 -20.68 -16.53
N ASP A 151 2.28 -20.37 -17.29
CA ASP A 151 3.17 -19.24 -17.02
C ASP A 151 2.43 -17.90 -17.10
N ILE A 152 1.56 -17.73 -18.10
CA ILE A 152 0.72 -16.53 -18.23
C ILE A 152 -0.27 -16.43 -17.06
N ALA A 153 -0.89 -17.55 -16.65
CA ALA A 153 -1.80 -17.57 -15.51
C ALA A 153 -1.08 -17.29 -14.18
N GLU A 154 0.15 -17.77 -14.00
CA GLU A 154 1.00 -17.42 -12.86
C GLU A 154 1.30 -15.93 -12.82
N ALA A 155 1.72 -15.35 -13.95
CA ALA A 155 2.02 -13.92 -14.05
C ALA A 155 0.77 -13.05 -13.87
N GLU A 156 -0.40 -13.50 -14.32
CA GLU A 156 -1.67 -12.81 -14.08
C GLU A 156 -2.04 -12.78 -12.60
N GLN A 157 -1.90 -13.91 -11.88
CA GLN A 157 -2.14 -13.95 -10.44
C GLN A 157 -1.06 -13.15 -9.67
N SER A 158 0.16 -13.08 -10.17
CA SER A 158 1.21 -12.22 -9.63
C SER A 158 0.89 -10.74 -9.79
N LEU A 159 0.30 -10.34 -10.94
CA LEU A 159 -0.22 -8.99 -11.14
C LEU A 159 -1.36 -8.69 -10.15
N TYR A 160 -2.35 -9.56 -10.02
CA TYR A 160 -3.44 -9.37 -9.05
C TYR A 160 -2.91 -9.26 -7.61
N THR A 161 -1.88 -10.05 -7.26
CA THR A 161 -1.20 -9.92 -5.97
C THR A 161 -0.62 -8.51 -5.77
N ALA A 162 0.04 -7.96 -6.78
CA ALA A 162 0.63 -6.62 -6.71
C ALA A 162 -0.44 -5.52 -6.65
N ASP A 163 -1.52 -5.63 -7.43
CA ASP A 163 -2.64 -4.70 -7.44
C ASP A 163 -3.39 -4.68 -6.09
N PHE A 164 -3.69 -5.86 -5.53
CA PHE A 164 -4.29 -5.94 -4.19
C PHE A 164 -3.34 -5.46 -3.09
N THR A 165 -2.03 -5.69 -3.23
CA THR A 165 -1.03 -5.15 -2.30
C THR A 165 -1.00 -3.62 -2.38
N HIS A 166 -1.14 -3.03 -3.57
CA HIS A 166 -1.28 -1.58 -3.71
C HIS A 166 -2.54 -1.05 -3.00
N ASN A 167 -3.68 -1.71 -3.18
CA ASN A 167 -4.91 -1.35 -2.48
C ASN A 167 -4.78 -1.46 -0.95
N ALA A 168 -4.10 -2.51 -0.45
CA ALA A 168 -3.80 -2.64 0.97
C ALA A 168 -2.93 -1.49 1.48
N THR A 169 -1.86 -1.16 0.74
CA THR A 169 -0.99 -0.02 1.08
C THR A 169 -1.74 1.30 1.13
N MET A 170 -2.73 1.52 0.25
CA MET A 170 -3.59 2.71 0.31
C MET A 170 -4.45 2.72 1.58
N ASN A 171 -5.04 1.58 1.96
CA ASN A 171 -5.83 1.47 3.20
C ASN A 171 -4.96 1.74 4.44
N ASP A 172 -3.75 1.16 4.48
CA ASP A 172 -2.79 1.36 5.57
C ASP A 172 -2.39 2.84 5.69
N LEU A 173 -2.16 3.52 4.56
CA LEU A 173 -1.86 4.94 4.56
C LEU A 173 -3.02 5.78 5.07
N ILE A 174 -4.26 5.46 4.68
CA ILE A 174 -5.44 6.18 5.18
C ILE A 174 -5.57 6.03 6.70
N LEU A 175 -5.36 4.82 7.22
CA LEU A 175 -5.35 4.59 8.67
C LEU A 175 -4.23 5.38 9.34
N LEU A 176 -3.02 5.38 8.80
CA LEU A 176 -1.87 6.14 9.34
C LEU A 176 -2.16 7.64 9.39
N VAL A 177 -2.78 8.19 8.33
CA VAL A 177 -3.19 9.59 8.29
C VAL A 177 -4.26 9.88 9.34
N ALA A 178 -5.29 9.02 9.45
CA ALA A 178 -6.34 9.19 10.45
C ALA A 178 -5.79 9.12 11.88
N GLN A 179 -4.88 8.19 12.16
CA GLN A 179 -4.21 8.07 13.46
C GLN A 179 -3.38 9.32 13.78
N SER A 180 -2.55 9.78 12.84
CA SER A 180 -1.73 10.98 13.03
C SER A 180 -2.59 12.24 13.20
N TYR A 181 -3.68 12.35 12.42
CA TYR A 181 -4.61 13.45 12.45
C TYR A 181 -5.35 13.56 13.79
N TYR A 182 -5.96 12.47 14.26
CA TYR A 182 -6.70 12.46 15.53
C TYR A 182 -5.75 12.58 16.74
N THR A 183 -4.54 12.03 16.66
CA THR A 183 -3.52 12.23 17.70
C THR A 183 -3.11 13.70 17.79
N TYR A 184 -2.94 14.38 16.68
CA TYR A 184 -2.64 15.81 16.66
C TYR A 184 -3.82 16.66 17.17
N GLN A 185 -5.05 16.34 16.77
CA GLN A 185 -6.24 17.00 17.32
C GLN A 185 -6.34 16.83 18.84
N GLY A 186 -6.14 15.60 19.34
CA GLY A 186 -6.15 15.30 20.78
C GLY A 186 -5.08 16.08 21.53
N ALA A 187 -3.85 16.14 21.00
CA ALA A 187 -2.76 16.91 21.63
C ALA A 187 -3.06 18.41 21.68
N ARG A 188 -3.69 18.98 20.64
CA ARG A 188 -4.14 20.38 20.63
C ARG A 188 -5.24 20.64 21.66
N ALA A 189 -6.24 19.78 21.72
CA ALA A 189 -7.31 19.92 22.70
C ALA A 189 -6.78 19.80 24.13
N LEU A 190 -5.80 18.90 24.36
CA LEU A 190 -5.13 18.77 25.62
C LEU A 190 -4.32 20.02 25.99
N LEU A 191 -3.63 20.65 25.03
CA LEU A 191 -2.90 21.92 25.29
C LEU A 191 -3.84 23.02 25.80
N VAL A 192 -5.01 23.16 25.17
CA VAL A 192 -6.02 24.12 25.61
C VAL A 192 -6.49 23.84 27.04
N ALA A 193 -6.70 22.57 27.40
CA ALA A 193 -7.06 22.17 28.74
C ALA A 193 -5.94 22.45 29.78
N GLU A 194 -4.68 22.15 29.41
CA GLU A 194 -3.54 22.43 30.29
C GLU A 194 -3.27 23.94 30.46
N GLU A 195 -3.48 24.74 29.42
CA GLU A 195 -3.38 26.19 29.50
C GLU A 195 -4.42 26.79 30.47
N ALA A 196 -5.67 26.30 30.41
CA ALA A 196 -6.71 26.70 31.37
C ALA A 196 -6.36 26.28 32.80
N SER A 197 -5.83 25.06 32.99
CA SER A 197 -5.41 24.55 34.29
C SER A 197 -4.21 25.32 34.84
N LEU A 198 -3.25 25.67 34.00
CA LEU A 198 -2.10 26.50 34.39
C LEU A 198 -2.54 27.89 34.85
N LYS A 199 -3.41 28.56 34.08
CA LYS A 199 -3.97 29.86 34.45
C LYS A 199 -4.69 29.78 35.81
N GLN A 200 -5.48 28.76 36.05
CA GLN A 200 -6.16 28.57 37.33
C GLN A 200 -5.15 28.36 38.48
N ALA A 201 -4.10 27.61 38.27
CA ALA A 201 -3.04 27.41 39.27
C ALA A 201 -2.27 28.73 39.56
N GLU A 202 -2.06 29.59 38.57
CA GLU A 202 -1.49 30.93 38.76
C GLU A 202 -2.39 31.81 39.61
N GLU A 203 -3.69 31.82 39.37
CA GLU A 203 -4.67 32.56 40.15
C GLU A 203 -4.73 32.06 41.60
N ASN A 204 -4.71 30.72 41.80
CA ASN A 204 -4.71 30.12 43.13
C ASN A 204 -3.43 30.47 43.94
N TYR A 205 -2.28 30.45 43.29
CA TYR A 205 -1.00 30.85 43.93
C TYR A 205 -0.99 32.34 44.31
N ALA A 206 -1.49 33.21 43.44
CA ALA A 206 -1.62 34.63 43.72
C ALA A 206 -2.58 34.86 44.90
N ALA A 207 -3.76 34.23 44.90
CA ALA A 207 -4.72 34.34 46.00
C ALA A 207 -4.17 33.85 47.35
N ALA A 208 -3.46 32.69 47.34
CA ALA A 208 -2.83 32.18 48.58
C ALA A 208 -1.75 33.14 49.11
N THR A 209 -0.98 33.76 48.22
CA THR A 209 0.05 34.72 48.60
C THR A 209 -0.54 35.99 49.21
N GLU A 210 -1.58 36.55 48.65
CA GLU A 210 -2.27 37.72 49.18
C GLU A 210 -2.98 37.43 50.53
N ARG A 211 -3.62 36.27 50.67
CA ARG A 211 -4.20 35.83 51.96
C ARG A 211 -3.17 35.68 53.05
N HIS A 212 -1.98 35.16 52.73
CA HIS A 212 -0.85 35.07 53.66
C HIS A 212 -0.34 36.48 54.07
N ARG A 213 -0.21 37.43 53.14
CA ARG A 213 0.13 38.81 53.44
C ARG A 213 -0.89 39.50 54.40
N ALA A 214 -2.15 39.15 54.20
CA ALA A 214 -3.22 39.63 55.06
C ALA A 214 -3.30 38.90 56.40
N GLY A 215 -2.48 37.88 56.64
CA GLY A 215 -2.42 37.13 57.90
C GLY A 215 -3.51 36.08 58.08
N VAL A 216 -4.28 35.76 57.01
CA VAL A 216 -5.43 34.83 57.02
C VAL A 216 -5.11 33.47 56.37
N ALA A 217 -3.86 33.24 55.96
CA ALA A 217 -3.36 31.98 55.42
C ALA A 217 -1.93 31.70 55.94
N THR A 218 -1.54 30.41 55.97
CA THR A 218 -0.24 29.99 56.43
C THR A 218 0.79 30.01 55.29
N ILE A 219 2.09 30.01 55.63
CA ILE A 219 3.16 29.87 54.62
C ILE A 219 3.07 28.49 53.92
N ALA A 220 2.55 27.46 54.61
CA ALA A 220 2.34 26.13 54.04
C ALA A 220 1.34 26.19 52.88
N ASP A 221 0.27 26.99 53.01
CA ASP A 221 -0.72 27.18 51.96
C ASP A 221 -0.09 27.77 50.68
N VAL A 222 0.78 28.78 50.83
CA VAL A 222 1.52 29.39 49.72
C VAL A 222 2.45 28.39 49.04
N LEU A 223 3.15 27.59 49.85
CA LEU A 223 4.08 26.55 49.31
C LEU A 223 3.33 25.45 48.56
N GLN A 224 2.17 25.01 49.09
CA GLN A 224 1.31 24.04 48.41
C GLN A 224 0.77 24.57 47.07
N ALA A 225 0.25 25.80 47.03
CA ALA A 225 -0.18 26.45 45.80
C ALA A 225 0.96 26.62 44.77
N ARG A 226 2.17 26.98 45.27
CA ARG A 226 3.38 27.06 44.41
C ARG A 226 3.76 25.71 43.83
N THR A 227 3.65 24.63 44.60
CA THR A 227 3.92 23.27 44.14
C THR A 227 2.94 22.87 43.04
N SER A 228 1.63 23.11 43.24
CA SER A 228 0.59 22.87 42.23
C SER A 228 0.87 23.68 40.95
N LEU A 229 1.19 24.96 41.07
CA LEU A 229 1.56 25.80 39.91
C LEU A 229 2.76 25.21 39.15
N SER A 230 3.79 24.75 39.83
CA SER A 230 4.97 24.16 39.23
C SER A 230 4.64 22.85 38.49
N GLN A 231 3.72 22.06 39.04
CA GLN A 231 3.24 20.82 38.38
C GLN A 231 2.44 21.12 37.11
N GLN A 232 1.53 22.10 37.16
CA GLN A 232 0.75 22.50 35.97
C GLN A 232 1.62 23.11 34.88
N ARG A 233 2.63 23.90 35.24
CA ARG A 233 3.61 24.43 34.30
C ARG A 233 4.42 23.32 33.61
N LEU A 234 4.84 22.30 34.37
CA LEU A 234 5.52 21.14 33.81
C LEU A 234 4.61 20.38 32.83
N ALA A 235 3.33 20.14 33.18
CA ALA A 235 2.36 19.49 32.31
C ALA A 235 2.16 20.27 31.01
N TYR A 236 1.93 21.58 31.10
CA TYR A 236 1.76 22.47 29.94
C TYR A 236 2.98 22.43 28.99
N GLU A 237 4.20 22.60 29.52
CA GLU A 237 5.42 22.58 28.68
C GLU A 237 5.65 21.18 28.04
N THR A 238 5.27 20.11 28.73
CA THR A 238 5.35 18.74 28.20
C THR A 238 4.42 18.57 27.00
N VAL A 239 3.15 18.99 27.13
CA VAL A 239 2.17 18.89 26.03
C VAL A 239 2.53 19.79 24.87
N LYS A 240 3.04 21.00 25.17
CA LYS A 240 3.52 21.95 24.15
C LYS A 240 4.68 21.37 23.31
N GLY A 241 5.62 20.66 23.95
CA GLY A 241 6.68 19.94 23.23
C GLY A 241 6.13 18.75 22.43
N GLN A 242 5.16 18.03 22.97
CA GLN A 242 4.55 16.89 22.30
C GLN A 242 3.81 17.29 21.02
N ILE A 243 3.14 18.45 20.98
CA ILE A 243 2.44 18.96 19.77
C ILE A 243 3.37 19.04 18.58
N GLU A 244 4.59 19.55 18.75
CA GLU A 244 5.56 19.65 17.66
C GLU A 244 5.93 18.26 17.10
N THR A 245 6.07 17.28 17.99
CA THR A 245 6.38 15.89 17.60
C THR A 245 5.21 15.27 16.81
N VAL A 246 3.97 15.38 17.30
CA VAL A 246 2.81 14.79 16.62
C VAL A 246 2.44 15.56 15.35
N ARG A 247 2.73 16.86 15.27
CA ARG A 247 2.65 17.64 14.03
C ARG A 247 3.61 17.10 12.98
N GLY A 248 4.86 16.82 13.38
CA GLY A 248 5.85 16.19 12.51
C GLY A 248 5.41 14.80 12.02
N GLN A 249 4.75 14.02 12.86
CA GLN A 249 4.16 12.73 12.44
C GLN A 249 3.05 12.93 11.40
N LEU A 250 2.17 13.91 11.59
CA LEU A 250 1.09 14.23 10.64
C LEU A 250 1.67 14.67 9.29
N THR A 251 2.61 15.63 9.27
CA THR A 251 3.24 16.10 8.03
C THR A 251 3.98 14.98 7.29
N THR A 252 4.64 14.08 8.03
CA THR A 252 5.28 12.88 7.46
C THR A 252 4.24 11.92 6.87
N ALA A 253 3.13 11.68 7.54
CA ALA A 253 2.03 10.85 7.02
C ALA A 253 1.39 11.45 5.76
N LEU A 254 1.32 12.77 5.67
CA LEU A 254 0.85 13.52 4.49
C LEU A 254 1.86 13.49 3.33
N GLY A 255 3.10 13.08 3.57
CA GLY A 255 4.16 13.12 2.54
C GLY A 255 4.60 14.54 2.17
N VAL A 256 4.48 15.49 3.10
CA VAL A 256 4.88 16.90 2.92
C VAL A 256 6.07 17.23 3.80
N PRO A 257 6.82 18.33 3.51
CA PRO A 257 7.95 18.77 4.34
C PRO A 257 7.54 18.94 5.81
N ILE A 258 8.40 18.49 6.74
CA ILE A 258 8.12 18.44 8.18
C ILE A 258 7.95 19.82 8.81
N ASP A 259 8.56 20.85 8.19
CA ASP A 259 8.51 22.25 8.59
C ASP A 259 7.27 22.99 8.06
N LEU A 260 6.44 22.34 7.25
CA LEU A 260 5.22 22.93 6.74
C LEU A 260 4.19 23.09 7.88
N PRO A 261 3.74 24.32 8.19
CA PRO A 261 2.73 24.55 9.22
C PRO A 261 1.35 24.09 8.70
N VAL A 262 1.01 22.82 8.97
CA VAL A 262 -0.33 22.26 8.73
C VAL A 262 -1.08 22.28 10.06
N ASP A 263 -2.33 22.67 10.03
CA ASP A 263 -3.24 22.62 11.16
C ASP A 263 -4.42 21.68 10.90
N ALA A 264 -4.94 21.05 11.96
CA ALA A 264 -6.10 20.17 11.88
C ALA A 264 -7.35 20.89 12.43
N ALA A 265 -8.53 20.51 11.95
CA ALA A 265 -9.79 20.98 12.51
C ALA A 265 -9.86 20.65 14.03
N PRO A 266 -10.60 21.42 14.84
CA PRO A 266 -10.78 21.13 16.25
C PRO A 266 -11.37 19.74 16.48
N LEU A 267 -11.01 19.10 17.62
CA LEU A 267 -11.64 17.85 18.02
C LEU A 267 -13.13 18.09 18.30
N PRO A 268 -14.05 17.33 17.67
CA PRO A 268 -15.47 17.50 17.90
C PRO A 268 -15.85 17.34 19.37
N GLU A 269 -16.67 18.25 19.92
CA GLU A 269 -17.15 18.17 21.31
C GLU A 269 -18.26 17.13 21.45
N ASP A 270 -19.22 17.13 20.52
CA ASP A 270 -20.30 16.14 20.46
C ASP A 270 -20.01 15.05 19.45
N GLN A 271 -19.76 13.87 19.94
CA GLN A 271 -19.61 12.66 19.13
C GLN A 271 -20.83 11.77 19.38
N ASN A 272 -21.52 11.41 18.30
CA ASN A 272 -22.60 10.43 18.39
C ASN A 272 -21.99 9.03 18.57
N VAL A 273 -21.91 8.59 19.83
CA VAL A 273 -21.31 7.29 20.20
C VAL A 273 -22.29 6.11 20.09
N ASP A 274 -23.58 6.38 19.77
CA ASP A 274 -24.64 5.37 19.80
C ASP A 274 -24.86 4.66 18.45
N GLU A 275 -24.16 5.07 17.39
CA GLU A 275 -24.40 4.62 16.02
C GLU A 275 -23.67 3.32 15.60
N VAL A 276 -22.97 2.66 16.52
CA VAL A 276 -22.21 1.44 16.22
C VAL A 276 -23.07 0.18 16.42
N VAL A 277 -23.90 -0.17 15.43
CA VAL A 277 -24.96 -1.20 15.57
C VAL A 277 -24.78 -2.45 14.68
N ARG A 278 -23.63 -2.64 14.00
CA ARG A 278 -23.46 -3.88 13.24
C ARG A 278 -22.93 -5.02 14.12
N SER A 279 -23.50 -6.22 13.93
CA SER A 279 -22.99 -7.44 14.58
C SER A 279 -21.55 -7.73 14.12
N VAL A 280 -20.71 -8.17 15.06
CA VAL A 280 -19.32 -8.54 14.77
C VAL A 280 -19.21 -9.64 13.71
N ASP A 281 -20.15 -10.56 13.65
CA ASP A 281 -20.17 -11.65 12.66
C ASP A 281 -20.35 -11.11 11.23
N VAL A 282 -21.20 -10.08 11.05
CA VAL A 282 -21.38 -9.41 9.75
C VAL A 282 -20.08 -8.70 9.34
N LEU A 283 -19.45 -8.01 10.28
CA LEU A 283 -18.18 -7.31 10.01
C LEU A 283 -17.05 -8.27 9.66
N MET A 284 -16.95 -9.43 10.32
CA MET A 284 -15.98 -10.47 9.97
C MET A 284 -16.24 -11.06 8.57
N ALA A 285 -17.51 -11.27 8.22
CA ALA A 285 -17.88 -11.76 6.88
C ALA A 285 -17.56 -10.71 5.79
N ASP A 286 -17.80 -9.44 6.06
CA ASP A 286 -17.46 -8.34 5.15
C ASP A 286 -15.94 -8.21 4.98
N ALA A 287 -15.16 -8.27 6.04
CA ALA A 287 -13.70 -8.25 5.97
C ALA A 287 -13.14 -9.39 5.12
N GLY A 288 -13.71 -10.59 5.26
CA GLY A 288 -13.32 -11.76 4.45
C GLY A 288 -13.50 -11.56 2.93
N ARG A 289 -14.31 -10.58 2.52
CA ARG A 289 -14.60 -10.23 1.12
C ARG A 289 -13.93 -8.95 0.65
N LEU A 290 -13.83 -7.95 1.53
CA LEU A 290 -13.45 -6.59 1.17
C LEU A 290 -11.96 -6.29 1.39
N ARG A 291 -11.29 -7.06 2.24
CA ARG A 291 -9.88 -6.79 2.58
C ARG A 291 -8.93 -7.13 1.43
N PRO A 292 -8.17 -6.15 0.94
CA PRO A 292 -7.28 -6.35 -0.19
C PRO A 292 -6.03 -7.15 0.17
N ASP A 293 -5.52 -7.08 1.39
CA ASP A 293 -4.38 -7.88 1.85
C ASP A 293 -4.69 -9.38 1.84
N LEU A 294 -5.91 -9.79 2.24
CA LEU A 294 -6.38 -11.17 2.14
C LEU A 294 -6.54 -11.59 0.67
N ALA A 295 -7.06 -10.71 -0.17
CA ALA A 295 -7.16 -10.96 -1.60
C ALA A 295 -5.78 -11.15 -2.24
N ALA A 296 -4.77 -10.37 -1.85
CA ALA A 296 -3.38 -10.53 -2.27
C ALA A 296 -2.81 -11.90 -1.86
N ALA A 297 -3.04 -12.33 -0.61
CA ALA A 297 -2.59 -13.63 -0.13
C ALA A 297 -3.22 -14.80 -0.92
N ARG A 298 -4.53 -14.71 -1.20
CA ARG A 298 -5.24 -15.70 -2.04
C ARG A 298 -4.72 -15.73 -3.47
N SER A 299 -4.46 -14.59 -4.08
CA SER A 299 -3.88 -14.49 -5.43
C SER A 299 -2.48 -15.09 -5.48
N ARG A 300 -1.66 -14.89 -4.45
CA ARG A 300 -0.34 -15.51 -4.32
C ARG A 300 -0.43 -17.04 -4.26
N ALA A 301 -1.39 -17.59 -3.53
CA ALA A 301 -1.64 -19.04 -3.51
C ALA A 301 -2.09 -19.58 -4.88
N LEU A 302 -2.89 -18.81 -5.64
CA LEU A 302 -3.30 -19.16 -6.99
C LEU A 302 -2.14 -19.08 -7.99
N ALA A 303 -1.23 -18.10 -7.84
CA ALA A 303 0.00 -18.03 -8.63
C ALA A 303 0.86 -19.27 -8.42
N ALA A 304 1.09 -19.68 -7.16
CA ALA A 304 1.83 -20.91 -6.84
C ALA A 304 1.18 -22.18 -7.44
N LYS A 305 -0.15 -22.30 -7.43
CA LYS A 305 -0.86 -23.40 -8.10
C LYS A 305 -0.69 -23.37 -9.62
N SER A 306 -0.60 -22.19 -10.22
CA SER A 306 -0.32 -22.05 -11.66
C SER A 306 1.11 -22.45 -11.99
N HIS A 307 2.06 -22.09 -11.12
CA HIS A 307 3.46 -22.51 -11.21
C HIS A 307 3.63 -24.03 -11.22
N VAL A 308 2.88 -24.78 -10.41
CA VAL A 308 2.88 -26.26 -10.46
C VAL A 308 2.56 -26.78 -11.86
N ARG A 309 1.57 -26.20 -12.54
CA ARG A 309 1.19 -26.59 -13.89
C ARG A 309 2.27 -26.28 -14.92
N SER A 310 2.96 -25.13 -14.78
CA SER A 310 4.11 -24.75 -15.61
C SER A 310 5.23 -25.77 -15.45
N VAL A 311 5.64 -26.07 -14.21
CA VAL A 311 6.71 -27.04 -13.92
C VAL A 311 6.38 -28.44 -14.47
N ARG A 312 5.13 -28.90 -14.29
CA ARG A 312 4.68 -30.19 -14.84
C ARG A 312 4.79 -30.24 -16.37
N SER A 313 4.48 -29.13 -17.05
CA SER A 313 4.56 -29.05 -18.51
C SER A 313 5.97 -29.22 -19.04
N GLY A 314 7.00 -28.94 -18.24
CA GLY A 314 8.41 -29.15 -18.59
C GLY A 314 8.80 -30.61 -18.82
N GLY A 315 7.96 -31.58 -18.37
CA GLY A 315 8.10 -33.01 -18.69
C GLY A 315 7.32 -33.47 -19.92
N LEU A 316 6.54 -32.59 -20.54
CA LEU A 316 5.71 -32.89 -21.70
C LEU A 316 6.41 -32.57 -23.01
N PRO A 317 6.00 -33.21 -24.14
CA PRO A 317 6.56 -32.89 -25.45
C PRO A 317 6.26 -31.46 -25.89
N THR A 318 7.21 -30.88 -26.60
CA THR A 318 7.10 -29.55 -27.21
C THR A 318 7.33 -29.63 -28.71
N LEU A 319 6.67 -28.77 -29.48
CA LEU A 319 6.82 -28.62 -30.91
C LEU A 319 7.18 -27.16 -31.22
N SER A 320 8.35 -26.96 -31.80
CA SER A 320 8.85 -25.62 -32.16
C SER A 320 9.13 -25.50 -33.64
N LEU A 321 8.80 -24.36 -34.22
CA LEU A 321 9.14 -23.96 -35.58
C LEU A 321 10.37 -23.04 -35.52
N GLY A 322 11.41 -23.41 -36.27
CA GLY A 322 12.58 -22.59 -36.51
C GLY A 322 12.77 -22.30 -37.99
N ALA A 323 13.08 -21.07 -38.32
CA ALA A 323 13.50 -20.69 -39.66
C ALA A 323 14.68 -19.75 -39.60
N PHE A 324 15.60 -19.85 -40.57
CA PHE A 324 16.63 -18.85 -40.73
C PHE A 324 16.95 -18.61 -42.19
N ILE A 325 17.47 -17.43 -42.46
CA ILE A 325 18.11 -17.04 -43.70
C ILE A 325 19.40 -16.33 -43.36
N ASN A 326 20.49 -16.74 -44.01
CA ASN A 326 21.76 -16.08 -43.83
C ASN A 326 22.51 -15.90 -45.16
N ARG A 327 23.35 -14.88 -45.21
CA ARG A 327 24.37 -14.72 -46.24
C ARG A 327 25.70 -14.74 -45.56
N THR A 328 26.57 -15.66 -46.00
CA THR A 328 27.92 -15.79 -45.46
C THR A 328 28.94 -15.51 -46.59
N TRP A 329 29.80 -14.57 -46.34
CA TRP A 329 30.97 -14.33 -47.18
C TRP A 329 32.16 -15.17 -46.65
N PHE A 330 32.90 -15.74 -47.58
CA PHE A 330 34.07 -16.59 -47.30
C PHE A 330 35.28 -15.89 -47.87
N GLU A 331 36.35 -15.74 -47.07
CA GLU A 331 37.64 -15.20 -47.48
C GLU A 331 38.74 -16.11 -46.91
N GLY A 332 39.60 -16.62 -47.79
CA GLY A 332 40.68 -17.55 -47.43
C GLY A 332 41.88 -17.47 -48.36
N SER A 333 43.01 -18.10 -47.96
CA SER A 333 44.29 -18.07 -48.71
C SER A 333 44.19 -18.68 -50.11
N ASP A 334 43.21 -19.54 -50.36
CA ASP A 334 43.09 -20.31 -51.62
C ASP A 334 41.70 -20.16 -52.26
N ALA A 335 40.86 -19.28 -51.74
CA ALA A 335 39.49 -19.08 -52.23
C ALA A 335 39.33 -17.74 -52.94
N LEU A 336 38.80 -17.77 -54.13
CA LEU A 336 38.07 -16.62 -54.70
C LEU A 336 37.03 -16.18 -53.69
N SER A 337 36.97 -14.86 -53.39
CA SER A 337 35.91 -14.31 -52.49
C SER A 337 34.55 -14.79 -52.95
N ALA A 338 33.94 -15.65 -52.19
CA ALA A 338 32.67 -16.27 -52.50
C ALA A 338 31.67 -15.95 -51.41
N TYR A 339 30.42 -15.92 -51.74
CA TYR A 339 29.34 -15.85 -50.80
C TYR A 339 28.37 -17.01 -51.00
N GLY A 340 27.71 -17.42 -49.93
CA GLY A 340 26.63 -18.41 -49.95
C GLY A 340 25.39 -17.90 -49.26
N ASP A 341 24.24 -18.11 -49.89
CA ASP A 341 22.94 -17.87 -49.29
C ASP A 341 22.39 -19.20 -48.79
N ASN A 342 22.03 -19.25 -47.51
CA ASN A 342 21.40 -20.42 -46.92
C ASN A 342 20.06 -20.04 -46.29
N TYR A 343 19.11 -20.93 -46.35
CA TYR A 343 17.86 -20.83 -45.64
C TYR A 343 17.45 -22.21 -45.13
N SER A 344 16.72 -22.20 -44.01
CA SER A 344 16.15 -23.41 -43.42
C SER A 344 14.79 -23.10 -42.82
N LEU A 345 13.91 -24.06 -42.94
CA LEU A 345 12.65 -24.12 -42.23
C LEU A 345 12.56 -25.47 -41.57
N SER A 346 12.46 -25.52 -40.27
CA SER A 346 12.54 -26.76 -39.49
C SER A 346 11.47 -26.81 -38.42
N LEU A 347 10.93 -28.01 -38.23
CA LEU A 347 10.00 -28.31 -37.15
C LEU A 347 10.70 -29.22 -36.17
N PHE A 348 10.81 -28.80 -34.92
CA PHE A 348 11.52 -29.54 -33.87
C PHE A 348 10.50 -30.10 -32.88
N PHE A 349 10.45 -31.44 -32.78
CA PHE A 349 9.73 -32.15 -31.73
C PHE A 349 10.74 -32.55 -30.65
N ARG A 350 10.49 -32.16 -29.42
CA ARG A 350 11.32 -32.49 -28.28
C ARG A 350 10.48 -33.05 -27.16
N TRP A 351 10.87 -34.23 -26.66
CA TRP A 351 10.24 -34.86 -25.51
C TRP A 351 11.31 -35.35 -24.52
N PRO A 352 11.42 -34.78 -23.33
CA PRO A 352 12.36 -35.22 -22.32
C PRO A 352 11.83 -36.47 -21.60
N VAL A 353 12.00 -37.65 -22.21
CA VAL A 353 11.43 -38.92 -21.69
C VAL A 353 12.03 -39.31 -20.35
N PHE A 354 13.30 -39.01 -20.13
CA PHE A 354 13.99 -39.27 -18.85
C PHE A 354 14.97 -38.13 -18.53
N THR A 355 14.75 -37.52 -17.36
CA THR A 355 15.53 -36.36 -16.90
C THR A 355 16.32 -36.63 -15.61
N GLY A 356 16.60 -37.92 -15.29
CA GLY A 356 17.21 -38.29 -14.02
C GLY A 356 16.35 -37.93 -12.80
N PHE A 357 15.04 -38.09 -12.90
CA PHE A 357 14.04 -37.71 -11.88
C PHE A 357 13.90 -36.22 -11.60
N LYS A 358 14.63 -35.34 -12.31
CA LYS A 358 14.58 -33.89 -12.09
C LYS A 358 13.15 -33.35 -12.15
N THR A 359 12.40 -33.66 -13.21
CA THR A 359 11.01 -33.19 -13.37
C THR A 359 10.10 -33.65 -12.24
N ALA A 360 10.29 -34.86 -11.70
CA ALA A 360 9.52 -35.38 -10.59
C ALA A 360 9.79 -34.58 -9.30
N TYR A 361 11.05 -34.31 -9.00
CA TYR A 361 11.42 -33.55 -7.81
C TYR A 361 11.05 -32.05 -7.95
N ASP A 362 11.23 -31.44 -9.11
CA ASP A 362 10.81 -30.06 -9.37
C ASP A 362 9.28 -29.91 -9.19
N THR A 363 8.51 -30.89 -9.70
CA THR A 363 7.05 -30.92 -9.51
C THR A 363 6.70 -31.04 -8.04
N ARG A 364 7.33 -31.95 -7.30
CA ARG A 364 7.09 -32.13 -5.86
C ARG A 364 7.44 -30.87 -5.07
N GLN A 365 8.54 -30.21 -5.41
CA GLN A 365 8.93 -28.93 -4.82
C GLN A 365 7.87 -27.86 -5.06
N ALA A 366 7.39 -27.72 -6.31
CA ALA A 366 6.35 -26.74 -6.66
C ALA A 366 5.03 -27.03 -5.95
N GLU A 367 4.62 -28.31 -5.84
CA GLU A 367 3.42 -28.72 -5.09
C GLU A 367 3.51 -28.34 -3.63
N THR A 368 4.61 -28.69 -2.95
CA THR A 368 4.81 -28.34 -1.54
C THR A 368 4.86 -26.84 -1.32
N PHE A 369 5.44 -26.07 -2.26
CA PHE A 369 5.43 -24.62 -2.22
C PHE A 369 4.01 -24.06 -2.39
N ALA A 370 3.18 -24.64 -3.26
CA ALA A 370 1.78 -24.24 -3.42
C ALA A 370 0.93 -24.56 -2.17
N GLU A 371 1.17 -25.68 -1.50
CA GLU A 371 0.54 -26.03 -0.23
C GLU A 371 0.93 -25.03 0.86
N ALA A 372 2.23 -24.66 0.96
CA ALA A 372 2.71 -23.63 1.90
C ALA A 372 2.08 -22.26 1.63
N ALA A 373 1.95 -21.86 0.35
CA ALA A 373 1.27 -20.61 -0.01
C ALA A 373 -0.24 -20.64 0.35
N GLY A 374 -0.87 -21.80 0.24
CA GLY A 374 -2.24 -22.02 0.71
C GLY A 374 -2.37 -21.80 2.22
N ALA A 375 -1.50 -22.44 3.02
CA ALA A 375 -1.47 -22.28 4.47
C ALA A 375 -1.19 -20.81 4.90
N GLN A 376 -0.35 -20.08 4.15
CA GLN A 376 -0.15 -18.65 4.38
C GLN A 376 -1.43 -17.83 4.16
N ALA A 377 -2.23 -18.15 3.13
CA ALA A 377 -3.51 -17.50 2.89
C ALA A 377 -4.53 -17.80 4.00
N GLU A 378 -4.54 -19.00 4.54
CA GLU A 378 -5.38 -19.38 5.70
C GLU A 378 -4.95 -18.63 6.96
N THR A 379 -3.64 -18.50 7.23
CA THR A 379 -3.09 -17.71 8.34
C THR A 379 -3.52 -16.24 8.20
N ALA A 380 -3.43 -15.67 7.00
CA ALA A 380 -3.88 -14.30 6.74
C ALA A 380 -5.39 -14.16 7.02
N ALA A 381 -6.21 -15.14 6.63
CA ALA A 381 -7.65 -15.13 6.91
C ALA A 381 -7.94 -15.13 8.42
N GLN A 382 -7.24 -15.97 9.19
CA GLN A 382 -7.38 -16.02 10.65
C GLN A 382 -6.96 -14.70 11.29
N GLN A 383 -5.89 -14.08 10.81
CA GLN A 383 -5.43 -12.79 11.31
C GLN A 383 -6.43 -11.67 11.03
N VAL A 384 -7.06 -11.66 9.85
CA VAL A 384 -8.14 -10.73 9.50
C VAL A 384 -9.32 -10.85 10.48
N ILE A 385 -9.76 -12.08 10.75
CA ILE A 385 -10.85 -12.33 11.71
C ILE A 385 -10.48 -11.80 13.11
N TYR A 386 -9.26 -12.08 13.57
CA TYR A 386 -8.79 -11.60 14.88
C TYR A 386 -8.70 -10.07 14.94
N GLN A 387 -8.23 -9.40 13.89
CA GLN A 387 -8.15 -7.94 13.84
C GLN A 387 -9.54 -7.31 13.94
N VAL A 388 -10.51 -7.80 13.16
CA VAL A 388 -11.90 -7.30 13.23
C VAL A 388 -12.50 -7.53 14.61
N TRP A 389 -12.30 -8.71 15.19
CA TRP A 389 -12.76 -9.00 16.54
C TRP A 389 -12.17 -8.04 17.56
N SER A 390 -10.86 -7.84 17.53
CA SER A 390 -10.15 -6.96 18.45
C SER A 390 -10.59 -5.49 18.29
N SER A 391 -10.64 -4.98 17.07
CA SER A 391 -11.03 -3.58 16.80
C SER A 391 -12.50 -3.32 17.16
N TYR A 392 -13.39 -4.29 16.98
CA TYR A 392 -14.79 -4.19 17.39
C TYR A 392 -14.94 -4.02 18.91
N TYR A 393 -14.28 -4.88 19.71
CA TYR A 393 -14.37 -4.76 21.17
C TYR A 393 -13.60 -3.56 21.70
N ASN A 394 -12.51 -3.15 21.06
CA ASN A 394 -11.84 -1.89 21.36
C ASN A 394 -12.75 -0.68 21.12
N LEU A 395 -13.53 -0.69 20.03
CA LEU A 395 -14.50 0.36 19.77
C LEU A 395 -15.62 0.38 20.84
N GLN A 396 -16.17 -0.78 21.20
CA GLN A 396 -17.17 -0.85 22.29
C GLN A 396 -16.60 -0.31 23.61
N THR A 397 -15.36 -0.67 23.95
CA THR A 397 -14.69 -0.17 25.14
C THR A 397 -14.50 1.35 25.06
N SER A 398 -14.11 1.90 23.92
CA SER A 398 -13.91 3.34 23.75
C SER A 398 -15.20 4.13 23.88
N VAL A 399 -16.35 3.58 23.44
CA VAL A 399 -17.69 4.16 23.67
C VAL A 399 -17.97 4.31 25.18
N GLN A 400 -17.72 3.26 25.97
CA GLN A 400 -17.91 3.30 27.42
C GLN A 400 -16.93 4.26 28.11
N GLN A 401 -15.69 4.35 27.60
CA GLN A 401 -14.71 5.31 28.10
C GLN A 401 -15.14 6.76 27.86
N VAL A 402 -15.71 7.09 26.69
CA VAL A 402 -16.23 8.43 26.42
C VAL A 402 -17.39 8.77 27.37
N ARG A 403 -18.33 7.84 27.61
CA ARG A 403 -19.43 8.07 28.56
C ARG A 403 -18.92 8.30 29.98
N ALA A 404 -18.07 7.39 30.47
CA ALA A 404 -17.52 7.49 31.83
C ALA A 404 -16.63 8.74 32.02
N SER A 405 -15.89 9.16 30.99
CA SER A 405 -15.06 10.38 31.07
C SER A 405 -15.90 11.66 31.06
N ARG A 406 -17.05 11.68 30.38
CA ARG A 406 -18.01 12.80 30.46
C ARG A 406 -18.60 12.94 31.87
N ASP A 407 -19.05 11.82 32.46
CA ASP A 407 -19.57 11.81 33.84
C ASP A 407 -18.52 12.27 34.85
N LEU A 408 -17.27 11.78 34.66
CA LEU A 408 -16.13 12.18 35.48
C LEU A 408 -15.83 13.69 35.35
N LEU A 409 -15.87 14.23 34.13
CA LEU A 409 -15.63 15.64 33.88
C LEU A 409 -16.71 16.52 34.53
N GLU A 410 -17.96 16.17 34.36
CA GLU A 410 -19.08 16.89 34.96
C GLU A 410 -18.98 16.93 36.48
N SER A 411 -18.81 15.78 37.13
CA SER A 411 -18.67 15.69 38.58
C SER A 411 -17.43 16.43 39.12
N SER A 412 -16.30 16.33 38.40
CA SER A 412 -15.06 17.02 38.80
C SER A 412 -15.16 18.52 38.66
N LYS A 413 -15.90 19.01 37.63
CA LYS A 413 -16.17 20.43 37.40
C LYS A 413 -17.01 21.02 38.53
N GLU A 414 -18.12 20.34 38.89
CA GLU A 414 -18.96 20.74 40.02
C GLU A 414 -18.19 20.75 41.34
N SER A 415 -17.40 19.69 41.59
CA SER A 415 -16.55 19.59 42.79
C SER A 415 -15.54 20.75 42.90
N ALA A 416 -14.89 21.11 41.80
CA ALA A 416 -13.94 22.20 41.77
C ALA A 416 -14.62 23.56 41.98
N GLU A 417 -15.81 23.77 41.40
CA GLU A 417 -16.62 24.99 41.61
C GLU A 417 -16.99 25.15 43.09
N VAL A 418 -17.49 24.09 43.71
CA VAL A 418 -17.85 24.07 45.14
C VAL A 418 -16.62 24.34 46.02
N ALA A 419 -15.52 23.65 45.77
CA ALA A 419 -14.25 23.83 46.51
C ALA A 419 -13.71 25.27 46.41
N ARG A 420 -13.80 25.85 45.21
CA ARG A 420 -13.40 27.24 44.91
C ARG A 420 -14.28 28.23 45.66
N GLY A 421 -15.60 28.03 45.64
CA GLY A 421 -16.57 28.87 46.40
C GLY A 421 -16.28 28.83 47.91
N ARG A 422 -16.14 27.62 48.46
CA ARG A 422 -15.83 27.45 49.91
C ARG A 422 -14.49 28.07 50.32
N TYR A 423 -13.46 27.94 49.49
CA TYR A 423 -12.16 28.56 49.76
C TYR A 423 -12.24 30.10 49.70
N LYS A 424 -13.01 30.66 48.73
CA LYS A 424 -13.22 32.09 48.57
C LYS A 424 -13.92 32.70 49.80
N GLU A 425 -14.96 32.03 50.31
CA GLU A 425 -15.70 32.44 51.50
C GLU A 425 -14.98 32.15 52.80
N GLY A 426 -13.79 31.52 52.76
CA GLY A 426 -12.98 31.23 53.96
C GLY A 426 -13.44 30.02 54.78
N VAL A 427 -14.38 29.21 54.29
CA VAL A 427 -14.91 28.01 54.93
C VAL A 427 -14.34 26.71 54.39
N GLY A 428 -13.41 26.76 53.44
CA GLY A 428 -12.69 25.63 52.86
C GLY A 428 -11.17 25.77 52.97
N SER A 429 -10.45 24.63 52.96
CA SER A 429 -9.00 24.63 52.98
C SER A 429 -8.40 24.79 51.56
N ILE A 430 -7.18 25.31 51.49
CA ILE A 430 -6.44 25.34 50.19
C ILE A 430 -6.21 23.93 49.63
N LEU A 431 -6.02 22.94 50.54
CA LEU A 431 -5.81 21.55 50.16
C LEU A 431 -7.02 20.95 49.43
N ASP A 432 -8.23 21.22 49.97
CA ASP A 432 -9.48 20.79 49.31
C ASP A 432 -9.61 21.39 47.93
N LEU A 433 -9.31 22.70 47.80
CA LEU A 433 -9.31 23.40 46.51
C LEU A 433 -8.32 22.78 45.53
N LEU A 434 -7.04 22.65 45.93
CA LEU A 434 -5.99 22.10 45.04
C LEU A 434 -6.26 20.65 44.63
N THR A 435 -6.86 19.85 45.57
CA THR A 435 -7.26 18.47 45.25
C THR A 435 -8.39 18.44 44.20
N ALA A 436 -9.40 19.24 44.37
CA ALA A 436 -10.52 19.32 43.39
C ALA A 436 -10.08 19.86 42.05
N GLU A 437 -9.20 20.87 42.01
CA GLU A 437 -8.61 21.40 40.78
C GLU A 437 -7.72 20.38 40.03
N SER A 438 -6.92 19.59 40.79
CA SER A 438 -6.12 18.49 40.22
C SER A 438 -7.02 17.38 39.64
N ALA A 439 -8.13 17.05 40.32
CA ALA A 439 -9.11 16.10 39.79
C ALA A 439 -9.77 16.61 38.51
N LEU A 440 -10.13 17.89 38.46
CA LEU A 440 -10.69 18.53 37.24
C LEU A 440 -9.69 18.52 36.08
N ALA A 441 -8.43 18.89 36.32
CA ALA A 441 -7.40 18.86 35.29
C ALA A 441 -7.21 17.44 34.71
N THR A 442 -7.19 16.43 35.61
CA THR A 442 -7.12 15.01 35.20
C THR A 442 -8.36 14.59 34.40
N ALA A 443 -9.56 15.00 34.80
CA ALA A 443 -10.81 14.69 34.12
C ALA A 443 -10.88 15.33 32.73
N LEU A 444 -10.43 16.59 32.56
CA LEU A 444 -10.30 17.26 31.28
C LEU A 444 -9.34 16.51 30.32
N ALA A 445 -8.20 16.14 30.80
CA ALA A 445 -7.23 15.37 30.02
C ALA A 445 -7.77 13.99 29.61
N GLN A 446 -8.51 13.31 30.53
CA GLN A 446 -9.11 12.01 30.26
C GLN A 446 -10.26 12.11 29.25
N ASP A 447 -11.10 13.16 29.31
CA ASP A 447 -12.17 13.38 28.34
C ASP A 447 -11.61 13.59 26.92
N VAL A 448 -10.62 14.47 26.76
CA VAL A 448 -9.94 14.68 25.49
C VAL A 448 -9.35 13.38 24.93
N LYS A 449 -8.68 12.62 25.80
CA LYS A 449 -8.07 11.34 25.42
C LYS A 449 -9.11 10.31 25.00
N SER A 450 -10.23 10.22 25.70
CA SER A 450 -11.32 9.28 25.41
C SER A 450 -12.00 9.62 24.08
N ARG A 451 -12.26 10.90 23.82
CA ARG A 451 -12.85 11.36 22.53
C ARG A 451 -11.91 11.10 21.33
N ALA A 452 -10.63 11.42 21.46
CA ALA A 452 -9.65 11.11 20.43
C ALA A 452 -9.50 9.60 20.22
N GLY A 453 -9.46 8.81 21.30
CA GLY A 453 -9.39 7.35 21.30
C GLY A 453 -10.58 6.70 20.60
N PHE A 454 -11.78 7.23 20.78
CA PHE A 454 -12.98 6.76 20.06
C PHE A 454 -12.86 6.95 18.55
N LEU A 455 -12.44 8.11 18.07
CA LEU A 455 -12.23 8.37 16.63
C LEU A 455 -11.16 7.46 16.04
N LEU A 456 -10.08 7.20 16.78
CA LEU A 456 -9.06 6.24 16.41
C LEU A 456 -9.62 4.81 16.30
N ALA A 457 -10.46 4.40 17.26
CA ALA A 457 -11.08 3.08 17.25
C ALA A 457 -12.05 2.90 16.06
N VAL A 458 -12.80 3.95 15.70
CA VAL A 458 -13.66 3.98 14.51
C VAL A 458 -12.82 3.81 13.23
N ALA A 459 -11.74 4.58 13.09
CA ALA A 459 -10.85 4.49 11.94
C ALA A 459 -10.19 3.10 11.83
N GLN A 460 -9.77 2.52 12.97
CA GLN A 460 -9.19 1.18 13.02
C GLN A 460 -10.19 0.11 12.58
N LEU A 461 -11.43 0.16 13.08
CA LEU A 461 -12.47 -0.80 12.69
C LEU A 461 -12.80 -0.69 11.19
N ALA A 462 -12.90 0.52 10.65
CA ALA A 462 -13.14 0.75 9.24
C ALA A 462 -12.01 0.15 8.37
N HIS A 463 -10.76 0.32 8.79
CA HIS A 463 -9.61 -0.32 8.15
C HIS A 463 -9.69 -1.85 8.21
N ASP A 464 -9.93 -2.42 9.40
CA ASP A 464 -9.90 -3.87 9.62
C ASP A 464 -11.05 -4.59 8.92
N THR A 465 -12.18 -3.92 8.72
CA THR A 465 -13.31 -4.41 7.92
C THR A 465 -13.14 -4.20 6.41
N GLY A 466 -12.15 -3.40 5.99
CA GLY A 466 -11.96 -3.04 4.59
C GLY A 466 -13.02 -2.08 4.04
N THR A 467 -13.77 -1.41 4.92
CA THR A 467 -14.84 -0.45 4.56
C THR A 467 -14.36 1.00 4.56
N VAL A 468 -13.07 1.23 4.40
CA VAL A 468 -12.50 2.59 4.33
C VAL A 468 -13.07 3.29 3.09
N ASP A 469 -14.04 4.16 3.30
CA ASP A 469 -14.64 4.97 2.24
C ASP A 469 -13.76 6.21 1.98
N LEU A 470 -13.37 6.40 0.72
CA LEU A 470 -12.47 7.48 0.28
C LEU A 470 -13.21 8.79 -0.03
N GLY A 471 -14.45 8.96 0.43
CA GLY A 471 -15.20 10.19 0.23
C GLY A 471 -16.21 10.16 -0.93
N PRO A 472 -16.85 11.30 -1.29
CA PRO A 472 -18.11 11.38 -2.02
C PRO A 472 -18.10 10.93 -3.50
N ASP A 473 -16.99 10.41 -4.02
CA ASP A 473 -16.90 9.94 -5.40
C ASP A 473 -17.07 8.42 -5.56
N ALA A 474 -17.43 7.67 -4.52
CA ALA A 474 -17.86 6.29 -4.69
C ALA A 474 -19.24 6.30 -5.40
N PRO A 475 -19.40 5.63 -6.56
CA PRO A 475 -20.68 5.62 -7.26
C PRO A 475 -21.73 5.00 -6.36
N GLU A 476 -22.72 5.82 -5.97
CA GLU A 476 -23.92 5.38 -5.28
C GLU A 476 -24.48 4.15 -6.02
N LYS A 477 -24.42 2.99 -5.41
CA LYS A 477 -25.17 1.83 -5.89
C LYS A 477 -26.65 2.18 -5.73
N LYS A 478 -27.22 2.82 -6.77
CA LYS A 478 -28.66 2.88 -6.93
C LYS A 478 -29.19 1.46 -6.90
N GLY A 479 -29.78 1.09 -5.77
CA GLY A 479 -30.60 -0.09 -5.69
C GLY A 479 -31.68 -0.01 -6.74
N THR A 480 -31.67 -0.92 -7.67
CA THR A 480 -32.81 -1.22 -8.54
C THR A 480 -33.81 -2.06 -7.74
N PRO A 481 -35.11 -1.76 -7.85
CA PRO A 481 -36.18 -2.42 -7.13
C PRO A 481 -36.33 -3.89 -7.46
#